data_4862f91a6fc5c7b06f1e0ef704861966
#
_entry.id   4862f91a6fc5c7b06f1e0ef704861966
#
_cell.length_a   1.000
_cell.length_b   1.000
_cell.length_c   1.000
_cell.angle_alpha   90.00
_cell.angle_beta   90.00
_cell.angle_gamma   90.00
#
_symmetry.space_group_name_H-M   'P 1'
#
loop_
_entity.id
_entity.type
_entity.pdbx_description
1 polymer ?
#
loop_
_entity_poly.entity_id
_entity_poly.type
_entity_poly.pdbx_seq_one_letter_code
_entity_poly.pdbx_strand_id
1 'polypeptide(L)'
;ISLAGTEASGTGNMKLMINGAITLGTLDGANVEIHEQVGDDNIIIFGMNVDEVNACKSGYKPMDIYNSNAVVKQAIDTLQYGINGQQFNEIADSLKNSDPYMALKDFDSYQKAQAYASECYKDQTKWQKMSLANIAGAGIFSADRSVEDYARDIWGCLLYTSPSPRD
;
A
#
# COMPACT_ATOMS: atom_id res chain seq x y z
N ILE A 1 -4.06 -0.75 -2.68
CA ILE A 1 -4.51 -1.90 -1.86
C ILE A 1 -4.12 -3.15 -2.61
N SER A 2 -3.19 -3.92 -2.07
CA SER A 2 -2.76 -5.22 -2.58
C SER A 2 -2.75 -6.25 -1.45
N LEU A 3 -2.87 -7.52 -1.78
CA LEU A 3 -2.64 -8.58 -0.80
C LEU A 3 -1.12 -8.75 -0.62
N ALA A 4 -0.63 -8.79 0.61
CA ALA A 4 0.78 -8.94 0.87
C ALA A 4 1.37 -10.21 0.21
N GLY A 5 2.52 -10.07 -0.45
CA GLY A 5 3.17 -11.11 -1.23
C GLY A 5 2.68 -11.23 -2.67
N THR A 6 1.84 -10.30 -3.15
CA THR A 6 1.36 -10.30 -4.54
C THR A 6 1.90 -9.14 -5.37
N GLU A 7 2.34 -8.08 -4.75
CA GLU A 7 2.93 -6.92 -5.41
C GLU A 7 4.45 -7.04 -5.43
N ALA A 8 5.07 -7.09 -6.61
CA ALA A 8 6.52 -7.19 -6.73
C ALA A 8 7.21 -5.84 -6.50
N SER A 9 6.68 -4.78 -7.09
CA SER A 9 7.18 -3.41 -6.95
C SER A 9 6.15 -2.45 -7.53
N GLY A 10 6.04 -1.26 -6.96
CA GLY A 10 5.18 -0.20 -7.46
C GLY A 10 5.97 1.09 -7.70
N THR A 11 5.77 1.74 -8.82
CA THR A 11 6.39 3.05 -9.10
C THR A 11 5.48 4.23 -8.78
N GLY A 12 4.17 3.99 -8.73
CA GLY A 12 3.17 5.02 -8.43
C GLY A 12 3.32 5.58 -7.01
N ASN A 13 3.49 4.71 -6.02
CA ASN A 13 3.70 5.07 -4.62
C ASN A 13 4.99 5.87 -4.42
N MET A 14 6.10 5.50 -5.07
CA MET A 14 7.36 6.25 -5.03
C MET A 14 7.19 7.68 -5.60
N LYS A 15 6.48 7.81 -6.74
CA LYS A 15 6.19 9.11 -7.35
C LYS A 15 5.26 9.98 -6.49
N LEU A 16 4.30 9.36 -5.83
CA LEU A 16 3.42 10.06 -4.90
C LEU A 16 4.18 10.48 -3.64
N MET A 17 5.07 9.63 -3.12
CA MET A 17 5.92 9.91 -1.95
C MET A 17 6.78 11.14 -2.17
N ILE A 18 7.49 11.27 -3.30
CA ILE A 18 8.33 12.46 -3.58
C ILE A 18 7.51 13.74 -3.72
N ASN A 19 6.19 13.61 -3.99
CA ASN A 19 5.26 14.72 -4.00
C ASN A 19 4.56 14.94 -2.65
N GLY A 20 5.03 14.28 -1.59
CA GLY A 20 4.55 14.47 -0.23
C GLY A 20 3.26 13.72 0.12
N ALA A 21 2.82 12.78 -0.72
CA ALA A 21 1.72 11.92 -0.36
C ALA A 21 2.14 10.91 0.72
N ILE A 22 1.28 10.74 1.72
CA ILE A 22 1.47 9.74 2.76
C ILE A 22 0.85 8.43 2.26
N THR A 23 1.64 7.37 2.26
CA THR A 23 1.17 6.04 1.86
C THR A 23 0.26 5.46 2.92
N LEU A 24 -0.93 5.02 2.50
CA LEU A 24 -1.81 4.13 3.24
C LEU A 24 -1.91 2.84 2.43
N GLY A 25 -1.32 1.75 2.92
CA GLY A 25 -1.21 0.52 2.15
C GLY A 25 -0.82 -0.70 2.99
N THR A 26 -0.79 -1.84 2.33
CA THR A 26 -0.24 -3.07 2.90
C THR A 26 1.29 -3.05 2.88
N LEU A 27 1.93 -3.79 3.78
CA LEU A 27 3.39 -3.91 3.82
C LEU A 27 3.85 -4.90 2.75
N ASP A 28 3.88 -4.43 1.51
CA ASP A 28 4.20 -5.23 0.32
C ASP A 28 4.82 -4.35 -0.76
N GLY A 29 5.60 -4.94 -1.68
CA GLY A 29 6.29 -4.23 -2.74
C GLY A 29 7.11 -3.04 -2.24
N ALA A 30 7.07 -1.93 -2.95
CA ALA A 30 7.81 -0.72 -2.58
C ALA A 30 7.37 -0.07 -1.25
N ASN A 31 6.23 -0.47 -0.68
CA ASN A 31 5.83 0.03 0.64
C ASN A 31 6.76 -0.44 1.76
N VAL A 32 7.46 -1.57 1.55
CA VAL A 32 8.47 -2.07 2.49
C VAL A 32 9.63 -1.07 2.57
N GLU A 33 10.20 -0.70 1.41
CA GLU A 33 11.30 0.25 1.35
C GLU A 33 10.86 1.66 1.78
N ILE A 34 9.63 2.08 1.43
CA ILE A 34 9.09 3.36 1.91
C ILE A 34 9.02 3.35 3.43
N HIS A 35 8.49 2.28 4.04
CA HIS A 35 8.41 2.14 5.49
C HIS A 35 9.79 2.22 6.16
N GLU A 36 10.79 1.53 5.60
CA GLU A 36 12.17 1.58 6.09
C GLU A 36 12.76 3.00 6.07
N GLN A 37 12.40 3.81 5.07
CA GLN A 37 12.92 5.17 4.92
C GLN A 37 12.23 6.19 5.82
N VAL A 38 10.93 6.03 6.06
CA VAL A 38 10.15 7.06 6.78
C VAL A 38 9.77 6.66 8.20
N GLY A 39 9.84 5.38 8.53
CA GLY A 39 9.47 4.83 9.84
C GLY A 39 7.94 4.81 10.08
N ASP A 40 7.54 4.16 11.16
CA ASP A 40 6.14 3.89 11.52
C ASP A 40 5.26 5.14 11.62
N ASP A 41 5.85 6.26 12.02
CA ASP A 41 5.12 7.51 12.26
C ASP A 41 4.69 8.22 10.97
N ASN A 42 5.29 7.88 9.82
CA ASN A 42 5.15 8.64 8.58
C ASN A 42 4.54 7.83 7.42
N ILE A 43 4.07 6.62 7.69
CA ILE A 43 3.35 5.74 6.79
C ILE A 43 2.18 5.10 7.55
N ILE A 44 1.14 4.70 6.86
CA ILE A 44 -0.02 4.06 7.49
C ILE A 44 -0.15 2.66 6.90
N ILE A 45 0.26 1.66 7.66
CA ILE A 45 0.20 0.26 7.23
C ILE A 45 -1.07 -0.40 7.77
N PHE A 46 -1.69 -1.22 6.94
CA PHE A 46 -2.82 -2.07 7.32
C PHE A 46 -2.72 -3.46 6.67
N GLY A 47 -3.61 -4.35 7.09
CA GLY A 47 -3.73 -5.68 6.53
C GLY A 47 -2.73 -6.69 7.08
N MET A 48 -2.83 -7.89 6.55
CA MET A 48 -1.96 -9.01 6.90
C MET A 48 -0.56 -8.82 6.29
N ASN A 49 0.45 -9.35 6.96
CA ASN A 49 1.77 -9.56 6.37
C ASN A 49 1.79 -10.87 5.54
N VAL A 50 2.91 -11.13 4.85
CA VAL A 50 3.06 -12.30 3.95
C VAL A 50 2.87 -13.63 4.69
N ASP A 51 3.39 -13.76 5.91
CA ASP A 51 3.30 -14.99 6.70
C ASP A 51 1.85 -15.23 7.15
N GLU A 52 1.16 -14.20 7.59
CA GLU A 52 -0.26 -14.26 7.95
C GLU A 52 -1.15 -14.63 6.75
N VAL A 53 -0.87 -14.05 5.57
CA VAL A 53 -1.55 -14.42 4.32
C VAL A 53 -1.35 -15.90 4.01
N ASN A 54 -0.11 -16.39 4.08
CA ASN A 54 0.20 -17.78 3.78
C ASN A 54 -0.46 -18.74 4.79
N ALA A 55 -0.47 -18.40 6.06
CA ALA A 55 -1.16 -19.17 7.09
C ALA A 55 -2.68 -19.20 6.89
N CYS A 56 -3.25 -18.10 6.39
CA CYS A 56 -4.69 -17.97 6.21
C CYS A 56 -5.22 -18.70 4.96
N LYS A 57 -4.40 -18.81 3.90
CA LYS A 57 -4.83 -19.33 2.57
C LYS A 57 -5.58 -20.65 2.61
N SER A 58 -5.15 -21.61 3.41
CA SER A 58 -5.72 -22.96 3.42
C SER A 58 -7.10 -23.06 4.08
N GLY A 59 -7.48 -22.07 4.90
CA GLY A 59 -8.73 -22.08 5.68
C GLY A 59 -9.62 -20.88 5.42
N TYR A 60 -9.28 -20.01 4.49
CA TYR A 60 -10.00 -18.78 4.24
C TYR A 60 -11.38 -19.04 3.63
N LYS A 61 -12.40 -18.52 4.28
CA LYS A 61 -13.79 -18.57 3.82
C LYS A 61 -14.39 -17.16 3.88
N PRO A 62 -14.48 -16.46 2.75
CA PRO A 62 -15.02 -15.09 2.71
C PRO A 62 -16.44 -15.00 3.29
N MET A 63 -17.25 -16.03 3.06
CA MET A 63 -18.63 -16.10 3.54
C MET A 63 -18.75 -16.06 5.06
N ASP A 64 -17.74 -16.56 5.80
CA ASP A 64 -17.73 -16.47 7.26
C ASP A 64 -17.61 -15.02 7.72
N ILE A 65 -16.79 -14.22 7.04
CA ILE A 65 -16.65 -12.79 7.32
C ILE A 65 -17.92 -12.03 6.92
N TYR A 66 -18.47 -12.31 5.75
CA TYR A 66 -19.74 -11.73 5.31
C TYR A 66 -20.86 -11.97 6.34
N ASN A 67 -20.93 -13.17 6.91
CA ASN A 67 -21.96 -13.52 7.90
C ASN A 67 -21.71 -12.94 9.30
N SER A 68 -20.46 -12.72 9.68
CA SER A 68 -20.08 -12.27 11.03
C SER A 68 -19.86 -10.77 11.15
N ASN A 69 -19.55 -10.07 10.05
CA ASN A 69 -19.27 -8.64 10.05
C ASN A 69 -20.43 -7.86 9.39
N ALA A 70 -21.20 -7.16 10.21
CA ALA A 70 -22.38 -6.42 9.75
C ALA A 70 -22.05 -5.31 8.74
N VAL A 71 -20.88 -4.66 8.87
CA VAL A 71 -20.45 -3.57 7.97
C VAL A 71 -20.07 -4.15 6.61
N VAL A 72 -19.28 -5.23 6.59
CA VAL A 72 -18.94 -5.96 5.36
C VAL A 72 -20.21 -6.45 4.66
N LYS A 73 -21.13 -7.06 5.43
CA LYS A 73 -22.40 -7.51 4.89
C LYS A 73 -23.17 -6.37 4.25
N GLN A 74 -23.35 -5.25 4.95
CA GLN A 74 -24.05 -4.08 4.41
C GLN A 74 -23.40 -3.55 3.14
N ALA A 75 -22.08 -3.47 3.10
CA ALA A 75 -21.34 -3.00 1.92
C ALA A 75 -21.58 -3.92 0.70
N ILE A 76 -21.47 -5.22 0.88
CA ILE A 76 -21.69 -6.20 -0.19
C ILE A 76 -23.15 -6.22 -0.65
N ASP A 77 -24.09 -6.18 0.30
CA ASP A 77 -25.52 -6.11 -0.01
C ASP A 77 -25.84 -4.83 -0.81
N THR A 78 -25.21 -3.71 -0.48
CA THR A 78 -25.37 -2.44 -1.24
C THR A 78 -24.90 -2.60 -2.69
N LEU A 79 -23.83 -3.34 -2.94
CA LEU A 79 -23.38 -3.63 -4.31
C LEU A 79 -24.43 -4.48 -5.08
N GLN A 80 -25.06 -5.42 -4.42
CA GLN A 80 -26.09 -6.27 -5.02
C GLN A 80 -27.42 -5.53 -5.26
N TYR A 81 -27.85 -4.71 -4.28
CA TYR A 81 -29.07 -3.89 -4.44
C TYR A 81 -28.88 -2.80 -5.49
N GLY A 82 -27.67 -2.33 -5.66
CA GLY A 82 -27.29 -1.33 -6.65
C GLY A 82 -27.06 0.06 -6.07
N ILE A 83 -26.23 0.80 -6.79
CA ILE A 83 -25.89 2.20 -6.50
C ILE A 83 -26.32 3.01 -7.73
N ASN A 84 -27.15 4.03 -7.52
CA ASN A 84 -27.68 4.86 -8.62
C ASN A 84 -28.35 4.06 -9.75
N GLY A 85 -29.04 2.98 -9.40
CA GLY A 85 -29.75 2.11 -10.37
C GLY A 85 -28.87 1.07 -11.07
N GLN A 86 -27.58 1.00 -10.78
CA GLN A 86 -26.67 0.01 -11.33
C GLN A 86 -26.30 -1.03 -10.27
N GLN A 87 -26.49 -2.31 -10.59
CA GLN A 87 -26.11 -3.44 -9.75
C GLN A 87 -24.69 -3.93 -10.08
N PHE A 88 -23.97 -4.42 -9.05
CA PHE A 88 -22.60 -4.92 -9.16
C PHE A 88 -22.53 -6.36 -8.66
N ASN A 89 -23.41 -7.21 -9.18
CA ASN A 89 -23.55 -8.60 -8.72
C ASN A 89 -22.26 -9.42 -8.89
N GLU A 90 -21.54 -9.27 -10.00
CA GLU A 90 -20.30 -10.00 -10.26
C GLU A 90 -19.23 -9.70 -9.19
N ILE A 91 -19.11 -8.41 -8.77
CA ILE A 91 -18.18 -8.00 -7.71
C ILE A 91 -18.62 -8.59 -6.37
N ALA A 92 -19.89 -8.45 -6.03
CA ALA A 92 -20.44 -8.95 -4.77
C ALA A 92 -20.30 -10.48 -4.66
N ASP A 93 -20.55 -11.20 -5.75
CA ASP A 93 -20.43 -12.66 -5.79
C ASP A 93 -18.96 -13.11 -5.74
N SER A 94 -18.04 -12.40 -6.39
CA SER A 94 -16.61 -12.64 -6.27
C SER A 94 -16.13 -12.47 -4.82
N LEU A 95 -16.54 -11.40 -4.15
CA LEU A 95 -16.18 -11.14 -2.75
C LEU A 95 -16.72 -12.20 -1.80
N LYS A 96 -17.94 -12.69 -2.01
CA LYS A 96 -18.55 -13.72 -1.14
C LYS A 96 -18.00 -15.11 -1.36
N ASN A 97 -17.65 -15.46 -2.60
CA ASN A 97 -17.37 -16.84 -2.96
C ASN A 97 -15.87 -17.15 -3.09
N SER A 98 -15.04 -16.19 -3.50
CA SER A 98 -13.63 -16.42 -3.75
C SER A 98 -12.70 -15.45 -3.03
N ASP A 99 -13.05 -14.15 -3.05
CA ASP A 99 -12.22 -13.07 -2.50
C ASP A 99 -10.70 -13.33 -2.67
N PRO A 100 -10.20 -13.39 -3.91
CA PRO A 100 -8.85 -13.87 -4.20
C PRO A 100 -7.75 -12.99 -3.60
N TYR A 101 -8.10 -11.76 -3.22
CA TYR A 101 -7.21 -10.79 -2.59
C TYR A 101 -7.43 -10.67 -1.08
N MET A 102 -8.25 -11.53 -0.49
CA MET A 102 -8.59 -11.50 0.94
C MET A 102 -9.01 -10.10 1.45
N ALA A 103 -9.67 -9.33 0.59
CA ALA A 103 -10.08 -7.96 0.88
C ALA A 103 -11.00 -7.87 2.11
N LEU A 104 -11.89 -8.87 2.27
CA LEU A 104 -12.77 -8.93 3.43
C LEU A 104 -12.01 -9.21 4.72
N LYS A 105 -10.90 -9.95 4.65
CA LYS A 105 -10.06 -10.26 5.81
C LYS A 105 -9.33 -9.02 6.32
N ASP A 106 -8.85 -8.18 5.41
CA ASP A 106 -8.13 -6.96 5.74
C ASP A 106 -9.05 -5.76 6.03
N PHE A 107 -10.38 -5.92 5.83
CA PHE A 107 -11.33 -4.81 5.90
C PHE A 107 -11.32 -4.07 7.24
N ASP A 108 -11.32 -4.76 8.36
CA ASP A 108 -11.33 -4.12 9.68
C ASP A 108 -10.02 -3.34 9.94
N SER A 109 -8.89 -3.88 9.49
CA SER A 109 -7.61 -3.21 9.56
C SER A 109 -7.58 -1.96 8.68
N TYR A 110 -8.08 -2.07 7.46
CA TYR A 110 -8.23 -0.95 6.54
C TYR A 110 -9.12 0.15 7.12
N GLN A 111 -10.26 -0.19 7.71
CA GLN A 111 -11.17 0.77 8.33
C GLN A 111 -10.49 1.56 9.46
N LYS A 112 -9.72 0.87 10.31
CA LYS A 112 -8.93 1.51 11.38
C LYS A 112 -7.86 2.44 10.80
N ALA A 113 -7.17 2.01 9.75
CA ALA A 113 -6.15 2.82 9.07
C ALA A 113 -6.75 4.08 8.44
N GLN A 114 -7.93 3.98 7.83
CA GLN A 114 -8.66 5.14 7.29
C GLN A 114 -9.09 6.13 8.39
N ALA A 115 -9.58 5.61 9.51
CA ALA A 115 -9.93 6.45 10.65
C ALA A 115 -8.70 7.17 11.21
N TYR A 116 -7.58 6.47 11.36
CA TYR A 116 -6.31 7.06 11.80
C TYR A 116 -5.80 8.12 10.82
N ALA A 117 -5.83 7.85 9.51
CA ALA A 117 -5.46 8.83 8.48
C ALA A 117 -6.31 10.10 8.61
N SER A 118 -7.62 9.94 8.81
CA SER A 118 -8.55 11.06 9.00
C SER A 118 -8.24 11.89 10.25
N GLU A 119 -7.86 11.24 11.35
CA GLU A 119 -7.44 11.95 12.56
C GLU A 119 -6.10 12.67 12.38
N CYS A 120 -5.12 12.02 11.74
CA CYS A 120 -3.85 12.67 11.42
C CYS A 120 -4.04 13.90 10.51
N TYR A 121 -4.97 13.82 9.55
CA TYR A 121 -5.25 14.93 8.65
C TYR A 121 -5.88 16.14 9.34
N LYS A 122 -6.63 15.97 10.42
CA LYS A 122 -7.17 17.08 11.22
C LYS A 122 -6.08 17.90 11.90
N ASP A 123 -4.97 17.28 12.29
CA ASP A 123 -3.77 17.96 12.74
C ASP A 123 -2.86 18.29 11.56
N GLN A 124 -3.07 19.45 10.96
CA GLN A 124 -2.33 19.89 9.77
C GLN A 124 -0.81 20.00 10.03
N THR A 125 -0.39 20.30 11.25
CA THR A 125 1.04 20.34 11.58
C THR A 125 1.64 18.93 11.56
N LYS A 126 0.95 17.96 12.13
CA LYS A 126 1.37 16.55 12.09
C LYS A 126 1.39 16.06 10.65
N TRP A 127 0.32 16.28 9.90
CA TRP A 127 0.20 15.86 8.50
C TRP A 127 1.31 16.39 7.61
N GLN A 128 1.64 17.69 7.74
CA GLN A 128 2.72 18.31 7.00
C GLN A 128 4.11 17.77 7.37
N LYS A 129 4.33 17.44 8.65
CA LYS A 129 5.58 16.77 9.08
C LYS A 129 5.71 15.38 8.46
N MET A 130 4.63 14.59 8.46
CA MET A 130 4.61 13.28 7.79
C MET A 130 4.89 13.42 6.29
N SER A 131 4.26 14.38 5.63
CA SER A 131 4.49 14.69 4.21
C SER A 131 5.95 15.06 3.95
N LEU A 132 6.53 15.93 4.74
CA LEU A 132 7.94 16.33 4.60
C LEU A 132 8.90 15.16 4.83
N ALA A 133 8.62 14.29 5.79
CA ALA A 133 9.41 13.08 6.03
C ALA A 133 9.39 12.14 4.80
N ASN A 134 8.22 12.00 4.15
CA ASN A 134 8.09 11.23 2.92
C ASN A 134 8.92 11.83 1.78
N ILE A 135 8.85 13.16 1.55
CA ILE A 135 9.67 13.83 0.54
C ILE A 135 11.16 13.60 0.82
N ALA A 136 11.59 13.80 2.06
CA ALA A 136 12.99 13.64 2.45
C ALA A 136 13.49 12.19 2.29
N GLY A 137 12.66 11.21 2.60
CA GLY A 137 12.98 9.78 2.46
C GLY A 137 12.96 9.27 1.01
N ALA A 138 12.40 10.03 0.06
CA ALA A 138 12.23 9.56 -1.32
C ALA A 138 13.54 9.47 -2.13
N GLY A 139 14.64 10.02 -1.64
CA GLY A 139 15.93 10.03 -2.33
C GLY A 139 16.45 8.63 -2.69
N ILE A 140 16.15 7.62 -1.89
CA ILE A 140 16.53 6.22 -2.15
C ILE A 140 15.99 5.70 -3.50
N PHE A 141 14.90 6.25 -3.99
CA PHE A 141 14.26 5.85 -5.25
C PHE A 141 14.80 6.60 -6.47
N SER A 142 15.89 7.36 -6.34
CA SER A 142 16.52 8.03 -7.48
C SER A 142 17.16 7.02 -8.43
N ALA A 143 17.04 7.28 -9.73
CA ALA A 143 17.69 6.46 -10.75
C ALA A 143 19.21 6.51 -10.64
N ASP A 144 19.77 7.67 -10.30
CA ASP A 144 21.23 7.87 -10.17
C ASP A 144 21.81 6.97 -9.09
N ARG A 145 21.18 6.91 -7.90
CA ARG A 145 21.59 5.99 -6.84
C ARG A 145 21.54 4.52 -7.33
N SER A 146 20.49 4.13 -8.02
CA SER A 146 20.35 2.75 -8.51
C SER A 146 21.44 2.39 -9.51
N VAL A 147 21.79 3.33 -10.40
CA VAL A 147 22.88 3.13 -11.38
C VAL A 147 24.24 3.08 -10.68
N GLU A 148 24.46 3.91 -9.66
CA GLU A 148 25.69 3.89 -8.86
C GLU A 148 25.85 2.57 -8.10
N ASP A 149 24.78 2.06 -7.52
CA ASP A 149 24.77 0.75 -6.86
C ASP A 149 25.08 -0.38 -7.85
N TYR A 150 24.49 -0.39 -9.04
CA TYR A 150 24.83 -1.34 -10.09
C TYR A 150 26.30 -1.25 -10.52
N ALA A 151 26.79 -0.03 -10.70
CA ALA A 151 28.19 0.19 -11.10
C ALA A 151 29.16 -0.35 -10.04
N ARG A 152 28.88 -0.06 -8.76
CA ARG A 152 29.71 -0.50 -7.65
C ARG A 152 29.62 -2.00 -7.38
N ASP A 153 28.40 -2.51 -7.23
CA ASP A 153 28.15 -3.82 -6.62
C ASP A 153 28.06 -4.95 -7.65
N ILE A 154 27.72 -4.63 -8.89
CA ILE A 154 27.54 -5.63 -9.96
C ILE A 154 28.62 -5.52 -11.03
N TRP A 155 28.89 -4.32 -11.53
CA TRP A 155 29.83 -4.14 -12.64
C TRP A 155 31.26 -3.91 -12.20
N GLY A 156 31.50 -3.55 -10.92
CA GLY A 156 32.83 -3.19 -10.42
C GLY A 156 33.43 -1.99 -11.15
N CYS A 157 32.57 -1.12 -11.71
CA CYS A 157 32.99 0.06 -12.47
C CYS A 157 33.33 1.22 -11.55
N LEU A 158 34.49 1.86 -11.81
CA LEU A 158 34.76 3.21 -11.28
C LEU A 158 33.98 4.21 -12.13
N LEU A 159 32.98 4.86 -11.52
CA LEU A 159 32.30 5.98 -12.16
C LEU A 159 33.22 7.19 -12.14
N TYR A 160 33.80 7.50 -13.30
CA TYR A 160 34.49 8.79 -13.48
C TYR A 160 33.42 9.85 -13.74
N THR A 161 33.19 10.74 -12.80
CA THR A 161 32.47 11.96 -13.05
C THR A 161 33.37 12.90 -13.87
N SER A 162 33.30 12.80 -15.18
CA SER A 162 33.80 13.83 -16.05
C SER A 162 32.79 14.99 -16.04
N PRO A 163 33.23 16.24 -15.92
CA PRO A 163 32.33 17.38 -16.08
C PRO A 163 31.59 17.26 -17.41
N SER A 164 30.28 17.48 -17.38
CA SER A 164 29.50 17.52 -18.62
C SER A 164 30.07 18.59 -19.56
N PRO A 165 30.22 18.32 -20.86
CA PRO A 165 30.65 19.35 -21.82
C PRO A 165 29.69 20.54 -21.92
N ARG A 166 28.63 20.55 -21.14
CA ARG A 166 27.56 21.56 -21.12
C ARG A 166 27.54 22.40 -19.84
N ASP A 167 28.46 22.19 -18.90
CA ASP A 167 28.61 22.99 -17.68
C ASP A 167 29.59 24.14 -17.89
#